data_9fcc56e7e413cd0df6efb123d4852ce0
#
_entry.id   9fcc56e7e413cd0df6efb123d4852ce0
#
_cell.length_a   1.000
_cell.length_b   1.000
_cell.length_c   1.000
_cell.angle_alpha   90.00
_cell.angle_beta   90.00
_cell.angle_gamma   90.00
#
_symmetry.space_group_name_H-M   'P 1'
#
loop_
_entity.id
_entity.type
_entity.pdbx_description
1 polymer ?
#
loop_
_entity_poly.entity_id
_entity_poly.type
_entity_poly.pdbx_seq_one_letter_code
_entity_poly.pdbx_strand_id
1 'polypeptide(L)'
;MKKWILFLGFMVSLFGTEKFFVVERESSSLAIIEESKVSDHIINMKDMNHGVVKFYKKDGYVITRDGYVVRFNPQTNQILNEYKTSKSAIGFVVEEDFVAVANYDDKSVDILSKDLKPLQKIITNSRNVGIKTYKDYLIFAQMDSDKLTILKRNPKEKLFFVPFKEFENVGIMPFDAMIDNQNYIVGFFKSPYFGVIDLENMNFSQIKILTQNNQPVLKVPHFGFWSIGGKQVFIPAVGDNKVLVYDDKFNFIKNITTIGLPVFTALSPDTKYLAVTFSGEKFPIVQIIDTKTLEVFKEFSYDGKVLHLRWSEEKPHLYVSVNDTNKIAVINTNDWVLSKEIFGVKKPSGIFIYKEKN
;
A
#
# COMPACT_ATOMS: atom_id res chain seq x y z
N MET A 1 33.12 44.93 36.17
CA MET A 1 32.13 44.75 35.09
C MET A 1 32.26 43.35 34.56
N LYS A 2 31.32 42.43 34.90
CA LYS A 2 31.30 41.05 34.44
C LYS A 2 30.47 40.99 33.13
N LYS A 3 31.12 40.63 32.01
CA LYS A 3 30.45 40.41 30.74
C LYS A 3 29.81 39.01 30.76
N TRP A 4 28.48 38.96 30.67
CA TRP A 4 27.72 37.75 30.45
C TRP A 4 27.71 37.49 28.93
N ILE A 5 28.30 36.37 28.52
CA ILE A 5 28.22 35.88 27.14
C ILE A 5 26.99 34.95 27.11
N LEU A 6 25.92 35.39 26.41
CA LEU A 6 24.74 34.58 26.13
C LEU A 6 25.11 33.61 25.03
N PHE A 7 25.21 32.32 25.37
CA PHE A 7 25.29 31.24 24.40
C PHE A 7 23.86 30.95 23.92
N LEU A 8 23.48 31.45 22.74
CA LEU A 8 22.28 30.98 22.04
C LEU A 8 22.62 29.61 21.46
N GLY A 9 22.23 28.56 22.15
CA GLY A 9 22.26 27.22 21.62
C GLY A 9 21.20 27.07 20.51
N PHE A 10 21.63 27.00 19.27
CA PHE A 10 20.80 26.52 18.16
C PHE A 10 20.48 25.04 18.46
N MET A 11 19.30 24.74 18.97
CA MET A 11 18.76 23.38 18.89
C MET A 11 18.46 23.10 17.43
N VAL A 12 19.39 22.49 16.72
CA VAL A 12 19.10 21.81 15.46
C VAL A 12 18.23 20.62 15.83
N SER A 13 16.95 20.69 15.50
CA SER A 13 16.05 19.54 15.62
C SER A 13 16.54 18.48 14.61
N LEU A 14 17.16 17.44 15.15
CA LEU A 14 17.50 16.19 14.42
C LEU A 14 16.22 15.37 14.14
N PHE A 15 15.25 15.97 13.48
CA PHE A 15 14.19 15.20 12.85
C PHE A 15 14.64 14.92 11.43
N GLY A 16 14.86 13.65 11.11
CA GLY A 16 15.12 13.25 9.73
C GLY A 16 13.96 13.72 8.84
N THR A 17 14.28 14.48 7.81
CA THR A 17 13.27 15.01 6.88
C THR A 17 12.61 13.86 6.13
N GLU A 18 11.27 13.86 6.05
CA GLU A 18 10.53 12.91 5.21
C GLU A 18 11.03 12.96 3.77
N LYS A 19 11.34 11.79 3.23
CA LYS A 19 11.76 11.59 1.86
C LYS A 19 10.70 10.75 1.13
N PHE A 20 10.14 11.29 0.06
CA PHE A 20 9.11 10.59 -0.71
C PHE A 20 9.73 9.98 -1.96
N PHE A 21 9.40 8.73 -2.22
CA PHE A 21 9.75 8.00 -3.42
C PHE A 21 8.49 7.85 -4.28
N VAL A 22 8.50 8.43 -5.46
CA VAL A 22 7.37 8.46 -6.39
C VAL A 22 7.66 7.56 -7.57
N VAL A 23 6.79 6.60 -7.80
CA VAL A 23 6.88 5.70 -8.96
C VAL A 23 6.58 6.48 -10.24
N GLU A 24 7.50 6.48 -11.17
CA GLU A 24 7.38 7.09 -12.50
C GLU A 24 7.20 5.98 -13.56
N ARG A 25 5.99 5.89 -14.13
CA ARG A 25 5.66 4.81 -15.07
C ARG A 25 6.31 4.98 -16.43
N GLU A 26 6.47 6.22 -16.91
CA GLU A 26 7.00 6.50 -18.25
C GLU A 26 8.52 6.32 -18.32
N SER A 27 9.24 6.74 -17.29
CA SER A 27 10.71 6.72 -17.26
C SER A 27 11.30 5.49 -16.59
N SER A 28 10.47 4.57 -16.08
CA SER A 28 10.95 3.39 -15.33
C SER A 28 11.91 3.77 -14.22
N SER A 29 11.49 4.71 -13.37
CA SER A 29 12.31 5.33 -12.32
C SER A 29 11.53 5.57 -11.04
N LEU A 30 12.23 5.96 -10.00
CA LEU A 30 11.68 6.56 -8.79
C LEU A 30 12.15 8.01 -8.72
N ALA A 31 11.24 8.98 -8.77
CA ALA A 31 11.55 10.36 -8.41
C ALA A 31 11.60 10.48 -6.89
N ILE A 32 12.54 11.28 -6.41
CA ILE A 32 12.75 11.53 -4.99
C ILE A 32 12.35 12.95 -4.68
N ILE A 33 11.44 13.10 -3.73
CA ILE A 33 10.93 14.40 -3.29
C ILE A 33 11.38 14.64 -1.87
N GLU A 34 12.14 15.72 -1.70
CA GLU A 34 12.58 16.28 -0.42
C GLU A 34 12.24 17.78 -0.39
N GLU A 35 11.82 18.30 0.74
CA GLU A 35 11.43 19.71 0.92
C GLU A 35 10.44 20.24 -0.14
N SER A 36 9.53 19.38 -0.58
CA SER A 36 8.53 19.66 -1.61
C SER A 36 9.13 20.06 -2.97
N LYS A 37 10.20 19.42 -3.38
CA LYS A 37 10.81 19.50 -4.71
C LYS A 37 11.41 18.16 -5.10
N VAL A 38 11.52 17.88 -6.40
CA VAL A 38 12.28 16.73 -6.88
C VAL A 38 13.76 17.01 -6.64
N SER A 39 14.40 16.16 -5.83
CA SER A 39 15.83 16.27 -5.48
C SER A 39 16.70 15.35 -6.33
N ASP A 40 16.17 14.20 -6.76
CA ASP A 40 16.93 13.19 -7.50
C ASP A 40 15.99 12.17 -8.17
N HIS A 41 16.57 11.24 -8.96
CA HIS A 41 15.88 10.09 -9.56
C HIS A 41 16.72 8.82 -9.45
N ILE A 42 16.11 7.69 -9.09
CA ILE A 42 16.71 6.38 -9.29
C ILE A 42 16.20 5.84 -10.62
N ILE A 43 17.08 5.78 -11.62
CA ILE A 43 16.77 5.34 -12.99
C ILE A 43 16.99 3.84 -13.16
N ASN A 44 16.53 3.28 -14.28
CA ASN A 44 16.68 1.85 -14.64
C ASN A 44 15.97 0.87 -13.67
N MET A 45 14.82 1.25 -13.14
CA MET A 45 14.03 0.48 -12.19
C MET A 45 13.15 -0.61 -12.86
N LYS A 46 13.37 -0.94 -14.15
CA LYS A 46 12.57 -1.89 -14.94
C LYS A 46 11.12 -1.38 -15.15
N ASP A 47 10.16 -2.28 -15.43
CA ASP A 47 8.77 -1.87 -15.66
C ASP A 47 8.07 -1.43 -14.38
N MET A 48 7.92 -0.13 -14.20
CA MET A 48 7.30 0.49 -13.04
C MET A 48 5.76 0.60 -13.12
N ASN A 49 5.11 0.01 -14.13
CA ASN A 49 3.66 -0.14 -14.13
C ASN A 49 3.24 -1.03 -12.95
N HIS A 50 2.56 -0.56 -11.95
CA HIS A 50 2.28 -1.25 -10.69
C HIS A 50 3.52 -1.45 -9.77
N GLY A 51 4.56 -0.62 -9.92
CA GLY A 51 5.68 -0.63 -8.98
C GLY A 51 5.21 -0.35 -7.55
N VAL A 52 5.63 -1.20 -6.61
CA VAL A 52 5.36 -1.05 -5.18
C VAL A 52 6.69 -0.98 -4.45
N VAL A 53 6.83 0.05 -3.60
CA VAL A 53 8.05 0.27 -2.80
C VAL A 53 7.78 -0.10 -1.35
N LYS A 54 8.73 -0.79 -0.73
CA LYS A 54 8.76 -1.01 0.72
C LYS A 54 10.13 -0.70 1.28
N PHE A 55 10.15 -0.19 2.49
CA PHE A 55 11.39 0.09 3.21
C PHE A 55 11.54 -0.82 4.42
N TYR A 56 12.75 -1.30 4.65
CA TYR A 56 13.12 -2.03 5.83
C TYR A 56 14.45 -1.51 6.38
N LYS A 57 14.42 -0.85 7.55
CA LYS A 57 15.58 -0.14 8.10
C LYS A 57 16.12 0.86 7.06
N LYS A 58 17.35 0.71 6.61
CA LYS A 58 18.03 1.58 5.65
C LYS A 58 18.02 1.07 4.20
N ASP A 59 17.22 0.05 3.92
CA ASP A 59 17.07 -0.52 2.57
C ASP A 59 15.69 -0.22 2.00
N GLY A 60 15.64 0.11 0.71
CA GLY A 60 14.43 0.16 -0.11
C GLY A 60 14.35 -1.05 -1.02
N TYR A 61 13.14 -1.56 -1.23
CA TYR A 61 12.85 -2.67 -2.15
C TYR A 61 11.68 -2.30 -3.03
N VAL A 62 11.78 -2.66 -4.30
CA VAL A 62 10.73 -2.45 -5.31
C VAL A 62 10.43 -3.77 -5.98
N ILE A 63 9.15 -4.10 -6.15
CA ILE A 63 8.75 -5.07 -7.16
C ILE A 63 8.28 -4.36 -8.41
N THR A 64 8.56 -4.95 -9.57
CA THR A 64 8.22 -4.39 -10.87
C THR A 64 7.24 -5.28 -11.62
N ARG A 65 6.52 -4.72 -12.58
CA ARG A 65 5.48 -5.43 -13.32
C ARG A 65 6.03 -6.63 -14.08
N ASP A 66 7.25 -6.54 -14.58
CA ASP A 66 7.95 -7.60 -15.31
C ASP A 66 8.72 -8.59 -14.41
N GLY A 67 8.41 -8.60 -13.11
CA GLY A 67 8.83 -9.64 -12.16
C GLY A 67 10.23 -9.48 -11.58
N TYR A 68 10.78 -8.27 -11.56
CA TYR A 68 12.00 -8.00 -10.80
C TYR A 68 11.70 -7.56 -9.37
N VAL A 69 12.62 -7.91 -8.48
CA VAL A 69 12.82 -7.23 -7.20
C VAL A 69 14.11 -6.43 -7.31
N VAL A 70 14.05 -5.15 -7.00
CA VAL A 70 15.21 -4.27 -6.99
C VAL A 70 15.42 -3.77 -5.56
N ARG A 71 16.62 -3.97 -5.02
CA ARG A 71 17.06 -3.40 -3.73
C ARG A 71 17.87 -2.14 -3.99
N PHE A 72 17.59 -1.09 -3.26
CA PHE A 72 18.32 0.18 -3.36
C PHE A 72 18.57 0.78 -1.98
N ASN A 73 19.54 1.69 -1.93
CA ASN A 73 19.81 2.47 -0.74
C ASN A 73 19.04 3.81 -0.83
N PRO A 74 18.05 4.07 0.04
CA PRO A 74 17.24 5.28 -0.01
C PRO A 74 17.99 6.56 0.44
N GLN A 75 19.15 6.45 1.04
CA GLN A 75 19.99 7.60 1.40
C GLN A 75 20.88 8.04 0.22
N THR A 76 21.55 7.06 -0.43
CA THR A 76 22.47 7.34 -1.56
C THR A 76 21.79 7.27 -2.92
N ASN A 77 20.53 6.83 -2.99
CA ASN A 77 19.73 6.65 -4.20
C ASN A 77 20.34 5.66 -5.21
N GLN A 78 21.15 4.72 -4.74
CA GLN A 78 21.85 3.75 -5.59
C GLN A 78 21.13 2.40 -5.57
N ILE A 79 20.99 1.77 -6.75
CA ILE A 79 20.59 0.36 -6.86
C ILE A 79 21.73 -0.49 -6.32
N LEU A 80 21.39 -1.39 -5.40
CA LEU A 80 22.35 -2.30 -4.77
C LEU A 80 22.33 -3.68 -5.44
N ASN A 81 21.16 -4.26 -5.61
CA ASN A 81 20.97 -5.59 -6.18
C ASN A 81 19.64 -5.65 -6.94
N GLU A 82 19.53 -6.57 -7.88
CA GLU A 82 18.27 -6.93 -8.54
C GLU A 82 18.17 -8.45 -8.72
N TYR A 83 16.96 -8.97 -8.71
CA TYR A 83 16.69 -10.37 -8.96
C TYR A 83 15.37 -10.53 -9.71
N LYS A 84 15.37 -11.35 -10.78
CA LYS A 84 14.16 -11.68 -11.51
C LYS A 84 13.52 -12.94 -10.94
N THR A 85 12.36 -12.79 -10.29
CA THR A 85 11.61 -13.89 -9.67
C THR A 85 10.78 -14.65 -10.70
N SER A 86 10.15 -13.91 -11.63
CA SER A 86 9.15 -14.44 -12.55
C SER A 86 8.93 -13.52 -13.76
N LYS A 87 7.85 -13.78 -14.52
CA LYS A 87 7.38 -12.88 -15.58
C LYS A 87 6.54 -11.73 -15.04
N SER A 88 5.96 -11.86 -13.84
CA SER A 88 5.11 -10.84 -13.25
C SER A 88 5.05 -11.01 -11.73
N ALA A 89 5.46 -9.99 -10.96
CA ALA A 89 5.29 -9.89 -9.52
C ALA A 89 4.17 -8.91 -9.19
N ILE A 90 3.36 -9.21 -8.18
CA ILE A 90 2.21 -8.37 -7.82
C ILE A 90 2.18 -7.97 -6.34
N GLY A 91 2.83 -8.71 -5.48
CA GLY A 91 2.92 -8.41 -4.07
C GLY A 91 4.20 -8.98 -3.45
N PHE A 92 4.69 -8.37 -2.40
CA PHE A 92 5.85 -8.86 -1.67
C PHE A 92 5.83 -8.40 -0.21
N VAL A 93 6.63 -9.06 0.60
CA VAL A 93 6.92 -8.66 1.98
C VAL A 93 8.42 -8.60 2.18
N VAL A 94 8.85 -7.75 3.09
CA VAL A 94 10.25 -7.57 3.47
C VAL A 94 10.33 -7.69 4.99
N GLU A 95 11.10 -8.65 5.46
CA GLU A 95 11.30 -8.94 6.88
C GLU A 95 12.78 -8.82 7.26
N GLU A 96 13.13 -9.15 8.48
CA GLU A 96 14.49 -8.97 8.99
C GLU A 96 15.55 -9.73 8.18
N ASP A 97 15.24 -10.91 7.70
CA ASP A 97 16.19 -11.81 7.05
C ASP A 97 15.75 -12.36 5.70
N PHE A 98 14.54 -12.00 5.22
CA PHE A 98 14.07 -12.44 3.91
C PHE A 98 13.20 -11.40 3.21
N VAL A 99 13.03 -11.61 1.91
CA VAL A 99 12.03 -11.00 1.05
C VAL A 99 11.21 -12.13 0.44
N ALA A 100 9.88 -12.08 0.54
CA ALA A 100 9.01 -13.05 -0.11
C ALA A 100 8.15 -12.36 -1.18
N VAL A 101 8.09 -12.94 -2.38
CA VAL A 101 7.45 -12.37 -3.56
C VAL A 101 6.35 -13.29 -4.08
N ALA A 102 5.14 -12.76 -4.20
CA ALA A 102 4.03 -13.43 -4.82
C ALA A 102 4.08 -13.23 -6.34
N ASN A 103 4.36 -14.29 -7.06
CA ASN A 103 4.44 -14.31 -8.51
C ASN A 103 3.09 -14.65 -9.11
N TYR A 104 2.68 -13.83 -10.07
CA TYR A 104 1.35 -13.92 -10.67
C TYR A 104 1.35 -14.92 -11.83
N ASP A 105 2.11 -14.66 -12.88
CA ASP A 105 2.08 -15.49 -14.11
C ASP A 105 2.79 -16.84 -13.92
N ASP A 106 3.91 -16.89 -13.21
CA ASP A 106 4.67 -18.12 -12.95
C ASP A 106 4.10 -18.96 -11.80
N LYS A 107 2.99 -18.52 -11.19
CA LYS A 107 2.24 -19.28 -10.18
C LYS A 107 3.12 -19.86 -9.08
N SER A 108 3.98 -19.03 -8.51
CA SER A 108 4.93 -19.39 -7.46
C SER A 108 5.05 -18.31 -6.40
N VAL A 109 5.68 -18.65 -5.28
CA VAL A 109 6.17 -17.71 -4.29
C VAL A 109 7.68 -17.91 -4.16
N ASP A 110 8.46 -16.85 -4.38
CA ASP A 110 9.90 -16.86 -4.20
C ASP A 110 10.27 -16.28 -2.84
N ILE A 111 11.16 -16.98 -2.13
CA ILE A 111 11.77 -16.51 -0.89
C ILE A 111 13.24 -16.21 -1.21
N LEU A 112 13.63 -14.96 -0.93
CA LEU A 112 14.98 -14.45 -1.17
C LEU A 112 15.59 -13.98 0.14
N SER A 113 16.91 -13.99 0.23
CA SER A 113 17.62 -13.27 1.29
C SER A 113 17.44 -11.76 1.14
N LYS A 114 17.86 -10.98 2.12
CA LYS A 114 17.88 -9.50 2.02
C LYS A 114 18.74 -8.99 0.86
N ASP A 115 19.78 -9.74 0.48
CA ASP A 115 20.63 -9.44 -0.68
C ASP A 115 20.11 -10.04 -1.98
N LEU A 116 18.81 -10.41 -2.00
CA LEU A 116 18.10 -10.96 -3.15
C LEU A 116 18.70 -12.27 -3.70
N LYS A 117 19.37 -13.07 -2.85
CA LYS A 117 19.79 -14.42 -3.21
C LYS A 117 18.63 -15.40 -2.99
N PRO A 118 18.34 -16.32 -3.93
CA PRO A 118 17.25 -17.27 -3.78
C PRO A 118 17.47 -18.22 -2.61
N LEU A 119 16.48 -18.38 -1.75
CA LEU A 119 16.47 -19.31 -0.62
C LEU A 119 15.51 -20.47 -0.86
N GLN A 120 14.31 -20.17 -1.38
CA GLN A 120 13.29 -21.20 -1.66
C GLN A 120 12.35 -20.70 -2.76
N LYS A 121 11.89 -21.61 -3.60
CA LYS A 121 10.78 -21.37 -4.54
C LYS A 121 9.66 -22.36 -4.28
N ILE A 122 8.45 -21.85 -4.10
CA ILE A 122 7.24 -22.61 -3.79
C ILE A 122 6.30 -22.54 -4.99
N ILE A 123 6.07 -23.68 -5.64
CA ILE A 123 5.15 -23.77 -6.77
C ILE A 123 3.74 -24.02 -6.23
N THR A 124 2.79 -23.19 -6.63
CA THR A 124 1.41 -23.22 -6.14
C THR A 124 0.39 -23.66 -7.18
N ASN A 125 0.76 -23.63 -8.47
CA ASN A 125 -0.13 -23.82 -9.62
C ASN A 125 -1.29 -22.81 -9.70
N SER A 126 -1.24 -21.75 -8.92
CA SER A 126 -2.20 -20.65 -8.88
C SER A 126 -1.50 -19.30 -8.90
N ARG A 127 -2.14 -18.28 -9.47
CA ARG A 127 -1.70 -16.89 -9.31
C ARG A 127 -1.72 -16.52 -7.83
N ASN A 128 -0.60 -16.00 -7.32
CA ASN A 128 -0.46 -15.69 -5.90
C ASN A 128 -0.53 -14.19 -5.67
N VAL A 129 -1.29 -13.81 -4.67
CA VAL A 129 -1.62 -12.42 -4.33
C VAL A 129 -1.77 -12.27 -2.81
N GLY A 130 -1.95 -11.04 -2.34
CA GLY A 130 -2.28 -10.78 -0.93
C GLY A 130 -1.24 -11.28 0.07
N ILE A 131 0.05 -11.35 -0.33
CA ILE A 131 1.12 -11.89 0.52
C ILE A 131 1.38 -10.98 1.72
N LYS A 132 1.39 -11.56 2.92
CA LYS A 132 1.63 -10.89 4.20
C LYS A 132 2.42 -11.81 5.15
N THR A 133 2.97 -11.21 6.19
CA THR A 133 3.61 -11.90 7.30
C THR A 133 2.91 -11.60 8.62
N TYR A 134 2.90 -12.56 9.51
CA TYR A 134 2.45 -12.40 10.89
C TYR A 134 3.25 -13.34 11.79
N LYS A 135 4.05 -12.81 12.69
CA LYS A 135 4.99 -13.62 13.49
C LYS A 135 5.85 -14.51 12.57
N ASP A 136 5.85 -15.82 12.81
CA ASP A 136 6.57 -16.83 12.01
C ASP A 136 5.78 -17.33 10.78
N TYR A 137 4.65 -16.71 10.46
CA TYR A 137 3.83 -17.14 9.36
C TYR A 137 4.00 -16.26 8.12
N LEU A 138 4.03 -16.90 6.95
CA LEU A 138 3.87 -16.29 5.64
C LEU A 138 2.51 -16.71 5.10
N ILE A 139 1.67 -15.75 4.79
CA ILE A 139 0.28 -15.96 4.34
C ILE A 139 0.12 -15.40 2.94
N PHE A 140 -0.55 -16.11 2.05
CA PHE A 140 -0.91 -15.61 0.73
C PHE A 140 -2.19 -16.24 0.20
N ALA A 141 -2.82 -15.55 -0.73
CA ALA A 141 -4.01 -16.01 -1.42
C ALA A 141 -3.64 -16.65 -2.77
N GLN A 142 -4.30 -17.74 -3.11
CA GLN A 142 -4.20 -18.46 -4.38
C GLN A 142 -5.47 -18.17 -5.21
N MET A 143 -5.35 -17.26 -6.16
CA MET A 143 -6.48 -16.66 -6.87
C MET A 143 -7.26 -17.67 -7.74
N ASP A 144 -6.55 -18.63 -8.38
CA ASP A 144 -7.15 -19.58 -9.32
C ASP A 144 -7.74 -20.82 -8.63
N SER A 145 -7.39 -21.05 -7.37
CA SER A 145 -7.81 -22.21 -6.58
C SER A 145 -8.72 -21.88 -5.39
N ASP A 146 -9.08 -20.58 -5.24
CA ASP A 146 -9.97 -20.10 -4.18
C ASP A 146 -9.50 -20.51 -2.76
N LYS A 147 -8.17 -20.45 -2.54
CA LYS A 147 -7.51 -20.88 -1.31
C LYS A 147 -6.73 -19.74 -0.63
N LEU A 148 -6.55 -19.90 0.68
CA LEU A 148 -5.56 -19.16 1.46
C LEU A 148 -4.56 -20.14 2.06
N THR A 149 -3.28 -19.88 1.86
CA THR A 149 -2.19 -20.73 2.35
C THR A 149 -1.40 -20.02 3.43
N ILE A 150 -1.15 -20.72 4.51
CA ILE A 150 -0.27 -20.30 5.61
C ILE A 150 0.92 -21.26 5.64
N LEU A 151 2.09 -20.68 5.53
CA LEU A 151 3.37 -21.37 5.73
C LEU A 151 3.97 -20.94 7.07
N LYS A 152 4.65 -21.85 7.74
CA LYS A 152 5.38 -21.56 8.97
C LYS A 152 6.88 -21.54 8.70
N ARG A 153 7.56 -20.57 9.28
CA ARG A 153 9.00 -20.47 9.21
C ARG A 153 9.68 -21.65 9.90
N ASN A 154 10.70 -22.19 9.26
CA ASN A 154 11.49 -23.30 9.77
C ASN A 154 13.00 -23.02 9.66
N PRO A 155 13.56 -22.23 10.59
CA PRO A 155 14.93 -21.74 10.50
C PRO A 155 16.00 -22.83 10.68
N LYS A 156 15.61 -24.05 11.10
CA LYS A 156 16.54 -25.15 11.42
C LYS A 156 16.68 -26.19 10.31
N GLU A 157 15.91 -26.09 9.22
CA GLU A 157 15.89 -27.10 8.17
C GLU A 157 16.22 -26.52 6.79
N LYS A 158 16.37 -27.42 5.80
CA LYS A 158 16.69 -27.08 4.41
C LYS A 158 15.64 -26.17 3.76
N LEU A 159 14.37 -26.30 4.16
CA LEU A 159 13.28 -25.45 3.66
C LEU A 159 13.05 -24.30 4.62
N PHE A 160 13.14 -23.08 4.11
CA PHE A 160 12.95 -21.86 4.89
C PHE A 160 11.52 -21.70 5.43
N PHE A 161 10.54 -22.10 4.62
CA PHE A 161 9.12 -22.20 4.99
C PHE A 161 8.58 -23.59 4.69
N VAL A 162 7.73 -24.09 5.58
CA VAL A 162 7.01 -25.37 5.43
C VAL A 162 5.49 -25.14 5.47
N PRO A 163 4.69 -25.99 4.79
CA PRO A 163 3.24 -25.90 4.87
C PRO A 163 2.76 -25.99 6.33
N PHE A 164 1.80 -25.15 6.69
CA PHE A 164 1.21 -25.15 8.03
C PHE A 164 -0.30 -25.35 7.99
N LYS A 165 -1.01 -24.51 7.24
CA LYS A 165 -2.47 -24.58 7.12
C LYS A 165 -2.95 -24.06 5.78
N GLU A 166 -4.00 -24.68 5.25
CA GLU A 166 -4.73 -24.16 4.10
C GLU A 166 -6.21 -23.99 4.46
N PHE A 167 -6.83 -22.95 3.89
CA PHE A 167 -8.27 -22.76 3.89
C PHE A 167 -8.74 -22.86 2.45
N GLU A 168 -9.62 -23.81 2.17
CA GLU A 168 -10.17 -24.08 0.85
C GLU A 168 -11.56 -23.44 0.70
N ASN A 169 -11.96 -23.15 -0.54
CA ASN A 169 -13.27 -22.59 -0.86
C ASN A 169 -13.60 -21.32 -0.06
N VAL A 170 -12.59 -20.48 0.15
CA VAL A 170 -12.73 -19.28 0.99
C VAL A 170 -13.57 -18.19 0.35
N GLY A 171 -13.69 -18.20 -0.98
CA GLY A 171 -14.40 -17.22 -1.79
C GLY A 171 -13.80 -17.16 -3.18
N ILE A 172 -14.58 -16.73 -4.18
CA ILE A 172 -14.18 -16.82 -5.58
C ILE A 172 -13.21 -15.70 -5.95
N MET A 173 -12.03 -16.09 -6.43
CA MET A 173 -10.94 -15.22 -6.84
C MET A 173 -10.47 -14.29 -5.71
N PRO A 174 -9.87 -14.85 -4.63
CA PRO A 174 -9.21 -14.03 -3.63
C PRO A 174 -8.11 -13.19 -4.29
N PHE A 175 -7.95 -11.94 -3.85
CA PHE A 175 -7.01 -11.04 -4.49
C PHE A 175 -6.05 -10.43 -3.48
N ASP A 176 -6.26 -9.20 -3.08
CA ASP A 176 -5.34 -8.54 -2.18
C ASP A 176 -5.75 -8.73 -0.71
N ALA A 177 -4.82 -8.49 0.19
CA ALA A 177 -5.06 -8.68 1.61
C ALA A 177 -4.29 -7.64 2.44
N MET A 178 -4.69 -7.53 3.71
CA MET A 178 -4.01 -6.73 4.70
C MET A 178 -3.92 -7.47 6.04
N ILE A 179 -3.03 -7.02 6.91
CA ILE A 179 -2.99 -7.41 8.32
C ILE A 179 -3.52 -6.25 9.15
N ASP A 180 -4.44 -6.56 10.04
CA ASP A 180 -4.86 -5.67 11.12
C ASP A 180 -4.81 -6.43 12.45
N ASN A 181 -3.91 -6.05 13.33
CA ASN A 181 -3.60 -6.80 14.54
C ASN A 181 -3.29 -8.28 14.24
N GLN A 182 -4.11 -9.23 14.73
CA GLN A 182 -4.01 -10.67 14.43
C GLN A 182 -4.85 -11.13 13.25
N ASN A 183 -5.53 -10.21 12.55
CA ASN A 183 -6.41 -10.57 11.46
C ASN A 183 -5.73 -10.43 10.09
N TYR A 184 -5.76 -11.51 9.30
CA TYR A 184 -5.49 -11.43 7.87
C TYR A 184 -6.83 -11.25 7.15
N ILE A 185 -7.01 -10.11 6.49
CA ILE A 185 -8.25 -9.72 5.83
C ILE A 185 -8.04 -9.79 4.33
N VAL A 186 -8.93 -10.48 3.60
CA VAL A 186 -8.80 -10.71 2.16
C VAL A 186 -10.09 -10.40 1.40
N GLY A 187 -9.96 -9.74 0.25
CA GLY A 187 -11.06 -9.44 -0.67
C GLY A 187 -11.19 -10.46 -1.79
N PHE A 188 -12.38 -10.55 -2.37
CA PHE A 188 -12.72 -11.46 -3.45
C PHE A 188 -13.32 -10.70 -4.64
N PHE A 189 -12.90 -11.04 -5.87
CA PHE A 189 -13.47 -10.43 -7.06
C PHE A 189 -14.92 -10.80 -7.32
N LYS A 190 -15.33 -12.01 -6.93
CA LYS A 190 -16.62 -12.59 -7.33
C LYS A 190 -17.46 -13.10 -6.16
N SER A 191 -17.10 -12.78 -4.93
CA SER A 191 -17.89 -13.11 -3.75
C SER A 191 -18.40 -11.85 -3.06
N PRO A 192 -19.66 -11.83 -2.56
CA PRO A 192 -20.28 -10.67 -1.91
C PRO A 192 -19.90 -10.58 -0.42
N TYR A 193 -18.68 -10.90 -0.08
CA TYR A 193 -18.11 -10.83 1.25
C TYR A 193 -16.59 -10.65 1.17
N PHE A 194 -15.98 -10.28 2.25
CA PHE A 194 -14.53 -10.40 2.46
C PHE A 194 -14.24 -11.48 3.50
N GLY A 195 -13.05 -12.06 3.46
CA GLY A 195 -12.61 -13.09 4.38
C GLY A 195 -11.76 -12.51 5.50
N VAL A 196 -11.86 -13.08 6.70
CA VAL A 196 -11.01 -12.77 7.84
C VAL A 196 -10.47 -14.07 8.43
N ILE A 197 -9.13 -14.18 8.52
CA ILE A 197 -8.48 -15.23 9.33
C ILE A 197 -8.02 -14.59 10.63
N ASP A 198 -8.54 -15.09 11.76
CA ASP A 198 -7.91 -14.87 13.06
C ASP A 198 -6.66 -15.76 13.13
N LEU A 199 -5.48 -15.14 13.07
CA LEU A 199 -4.19 -15.85 13.01
C LEU A 199 -3.71 -16.39 14.36
N GLU A 200 -4.35 -16.00 15.47
CA GLU A 200 -4.09 -16.62 16.78
C GLU A 200 -4.85 -17.94 16.92
N ASN A 201 -6.12 -17.94 16.52
CA ASN A 201 -6.99 -19.12 16.62
C ASN A 201 -7.03 -19.95 15.35
N MET A 202 -6.45 -19.46 14.26
CA MET A 202 -6.47 -20.11 12.93
C MET A 202 -7.89 -20.43 12.44
N ASN A 203 -8.81 -19.49 12.63
CA ASN A 203 -10.20 -19.59 12.22
C ASN A 203 -10.48 -18.61 11.05
N PHE A 204 -11.21 -19.11 10.04
CA PHE A 204 -11.65 -18.30 8.91
C PHE A 204 -13.15 -17.95 9.07
N SER A 205 -13.48 -16.72 8.79
CA SER A 205 -14.84 -16.19 8.76
C SER A 205 -15.09 -15.35 7.52
N GLN A 206 -16.35 -15.22 7.14
CA GLN A 206 -16.80 -14.41 6.02
C GLN A 206 -17.68 -13.28 6.53
N ILE A 207 -17.35 -12.04 6.12
CA ILE A 207 -18.10 -10.83 6.46
C ILE A 207 -18.87 -10.39 5.21
N LYS A 208 -20.19 -10.46 5.25
CA LYS A 208 -21.04 -10.05 4.12
C LYS A 208 -20.89 -8.56 3.83
N ILE A 209 -20.80 -8.24 2.54
CA ILE A 209 -20.79 -6.86 2.06
C ILE A 209 -22.14 -6.60 1.41
N LEU A 210 -22.94 -5.74 2.02
CA LEU A 210 -24.27 -5.40 1.55
C LEU A 210 -24.38 -3.90 1.30
N THR A 211 -25.09 -3.53 0.25
CA THR A 211 -25.56 -2.16 0.04
C THR A 211 -26.73 -1.84 0.96
N GLN A 212 -27.16 -0.57 0.99
CA GLN A 212 -28.36 -0.16 1.73
C GLN A 212 -29.62 -0.95 1.33
N ASN A 213 -29.64 -1.49 0.11
CA ASN A 213 -30.77 -2.29 -0.40
C ASN A 213 -30.54 -3.80 -0.24
N ASN A 214 -29.62 -4.23 0.63
CA ASN A 214 -29.22 -5.62 0.84
C ASN A 214 -28.73 -6.34 -0.45
N GLN A 215 -28.28 -5.58 -1.44
CA GLN A 215 -27.67 -6.15 -2.64
C GLN A 215 -26.18 -6.39 -2.40
N PRO A 216 -25.61 -7.51 -2.86
CA PRO A 216 -24.19 -7.78 -2.69
C PRO A 216 -23.36 -6.80 -3.51
N VAL A 217 -22.28 -6.29 -2.92
CA VAL A 217 -21.23 -5.53 -3.62
C VAL A 217 -20.14 -6.51 -4.02
N LEU A 218 -19.91 -6.62 -5.32
CA LEU A 218 -18.82 -7.42 -5.87
C LEU A 218 -17.63 -6.52 -6.21
N LYS A 219 -16.47 -7.13 -6.46
CA LYS A 219 -15.23 -6.43 -6.85
C LYS A 219 -14.72 -5.46 -5.78
N VAL A 220 -14.56 -5.95 -4.56
CA VAL A 220 -13.95 -5.22 -3.44
C VAL A 220 -12.59 -5.85 -3.06
N PRO A 221 -11.66 -6.07 -4.03
CA PRO A 221 -10.47 -6.88 -3.74
C PRO A 221 -9.20 -6.07 -3.44
N HIS A 222 -9.20 -4.75 -3.68
CA HIS A 222 -8.00 -3.95 -3.61
C HIS A 222 -7.69 -3.49 -2.17
N PHE A 223 -7.16 -4.39 -1.35
CA PHE A 223 -6.83 -4.11 0.05
C PHE A 223 -5.65 -3.18 0.27
N GLY A 224 -4.74 -3.07 -0.67
CA GLY A 224 -3.70 -2.06 -0.61
C GLY A 224 -4.26 -0.64 -0.52
N PHE A 225 -5.55 -0.49 -0.73
CA PHE A 225 -6.29 0.76 -0.82
C PHE A 225 -7.38 0.94 0.25
N TRP A 226 -7.53 -0.01 1.16
CA TRP A 226 -8.37 0.12 2.34
C TRP A 226 -7.66 0.94 3.41
N SER A 227 -8.43 1.56 4.27
CA SER A 227 -7.90 2.28 5.42
C SER A 227 -8.49 1.76 6.71
N ILE A 228 -7.62 1.57 7.71
CA ILE A 228 -8.01 1.14 9.05
C ILE A 228 -7.40 2.10 10.06
N GLY A 229 -8.20 2.58 10.97
CA GLY A 229 -7.77 3.43 12.08
C GLY A 229 -8.95 4.08 12.79
N GLY A 230 -8.72 4.62 13.98
CA GLY A 230 -9.78 5.26 14.77
C GLY A 230 -10.94 4.32 15.11
N LYS A 231 -10.72 2.99 15.19
CA LYS A 231 -11.73 1.94 15.36
C LYS A 231 -12.69 1.79 14.18
N GLN A 232 -12.29 2.22 13.00
CA GLN A 232 -13.09 2.12 11.77
C GLN A 232 -12.28 1.49 10.64
N VAL A 233 -12.99 0.76 9.79
CA VAL A 233 -12.48 0.17 8.55
C VAL A 233 -13.22 0.80 7.39
N PHE A 234 -12.47 1.40 6.46
CA PHE A 234 -13.01 2.07 5.27
C PHE A 234 -12.67 1.24 4.04
N ILE A 235 -13.69 0.76 3.36
CA ILE A 235 -13.56 -0.15 2.21
C ILE A 235 -14.09 0.56 0.95
N PRO A 236 -13.23 0.85 -0.04
CA PRO A 236 -13.70 1.38 -1.31
C PRO A 236 -14.48 0.29 -2.08
N ALA A 237 -15.74 0.51 -2.31
CA ALA A 237 -16.57 -0.39 -3.12
C ALA A 237 -16.36 -0.10 -4.60
N VAL A 238 -15.31 -0.71 -5.19
CA VAL A 238 -14.91 -0.47 -6.59
C VAL A 238 -16.01 -0.85 -7.61
N GLY A 239 -16.97 -1.64 -7.22
CA GLY A 239 -18.16 -1.99 -8.02
C GLY A 239 -19.38 -1.10 -7.77
N ASP A 240 -19.30 -0.13 -6.86
CA ASP A 240 -20.38 0.78 -6.47
C ASP A 240 -19.80 2.15 -6.07
N ASN A 241 -20.53 3.24 -6.22
CA ASN A 241 -20.08 4.60 -5.88
C ASN A 241 -20.15 4.82 -4.35
N LYS A 242 -19.45 4.01 -3.57
CA LYS A 242 -19.50 4.07 -2.10
C LYS A 242 -18.19 3.71 -1.43
N VAL A 243 -17.94 4.32 -0.29
CA VAL A 243 -17.04 3.79 0.72
C VAL A 243 -17.87 3.14 1.81
N LEU A 244 -17.62 1.86 2.07
CA LEU A 244 -18.28 1.11 3.11
C LEU A 244 -17.52 1.33 4.42
N VAL A 245 -18.25 1.55 5.51
CA VAL A 245 -17.64 1.79 6.83
C VAL A 245 -18.09 0.69 7.79
N TYR A 246 -17.11 0.05 8.41
CA TYR A 246 -17.28 -0.94 9.47
C TYR A 246 -16.57 -0.49 10.75
N ASP A 247 -16.97 -1.02 11.89
CA ASP A 247 -16.18 -0.91 13.12
C ASP A 247 -14.98 -1.87 13.12
N ASP A 248 -14.17 -1.82 14.17
CA ASP A 248 -12.98 -2.68 14.37
C ASP A 248 -13.32 -4.17 14.63
N LYS A 249 -14.61 -4.50 14.77
CA LYS A 249 -15.15 -5.86 14.86
C LYS A 249 -15.86 -6.30 13.59
N PHE A 250 -15.75 -5.52 12.53
CA PHE A 250 -16.39 -5.72 11.23
C PHE A 250 -17.94 -5.68 11.27
N ASN A 251 -18.55 -4.98 12.22
CA ASN A 251 -19.96 -4.64 12.16
C ASN A 251 -20.15 -3.45 11.22
N PHE A 252 -21.14 -3.55 10.34
CA PHE A 252 -21.46 -2.49 9.38
C PHE A 252 -21.96 -1.23 10.11
N ILE A 253 -21.40 -0.06 9.75
CA ILE A 253 -21.80 1.25 10.29
C ILE A 253 -22.62 2.03 9.25
N LYS A 254 -22.02 2.34 8.09
CA LYS A 254 -22.63 3.24 7.08
C LYS A 254 -22.02 3.04 5.70
N ASN A 255 -22.75 3.39 4.66
CA ASN A 255 -22.23 3.63 3.32
C ASN A 255 -22.08 5.13 3.09
N ILE A 256 -20.92 5.57 2.64
CA ILE A 256 -20.68 6.95 2.22
C ILE A 256 -20.78 6.99 0.71
N THR A 257 -21.74 7.74 0.17
CA THR A 257 -21.86 7.93 -1.29
C THR A 257 -20.72 8.79 -1.79
N THR A 258 -20.08 8.36 -2.86
CA THR A 258 -18.96 9.05 -3.52
C THR A 258 -19.33 9.49 -4.93
N ILE A 259 -18.59 10.46 -5.48
CA ILE A 259 -18.86 11.01 -6.81
C ILE A 259 -18.61 10.00 -7.94
N GLY A 260 -17.79 8.99 -7.71
CA GLY A 260 -17.42 7.97 -8.69
C GLY A 260 -17.04 6.66 -8.02
N LEU A 261 -16.52 5.71 -8.80
CA LEU A 261 -16.05 4.42 -8.28
C LEU A 261 -14.76 4.60 -7.47
N PRO A 262 -14.79 4.50 -6.14
CA PRO A 262 -13.61 4.71 -5.31
C PRO A 262 -12.60 3.57 -5.50
N VAL A 263 -11.31 3.92 -5.54
CA VAL A 263 -10.22 2.95 -5.71
C VAL A 263 -9.25 2.97 -4.54
N PHE A 264 -8.70 4.15 -4.24
CA PHE A 264 -7.77 4.31 -3.14
C PHE A 264 -8.42 5.07 -2.00
N THR A 265 -8.18 4.59 -0.79
CA THR A 265 -8.43 5.36 0.41
C THR A 265 -7.14 5.53 1.19
N ALA A 266 -6.95 6.67 1.84
CA ALA A 266 -5.87 6.89 2.78
C ALA A 266 -6.36 7.71 3.97
N LEU A 267 -6.20 7.14 5.15
CA LEU A 267 -6.55 7.78 6.42
C LEU A 267 -5.43 8.74 6.84
N SER A 268 -5.80 9.93 7.33
CA SER A 268 -4.84 10.89 7.88
C SER A 268 -4.16 10.31 9.13
N PRO A 269 -2.92 10.73 9.47
CA PRO A 269 -2.21 10.22 10.64
C PRO A 269 -2.97 10.38 11.97
N ASP A 270 -3.77 11.42 12.09
CA ASP A 270 -4.64 11.69 13.25
C ASP A 270 -6.02 11.01 13.16
N THR A 271 -6.23 10.22 12.10
CA THR A 271 -7.46 9.47 11.80
C THR A 271 -8.74 10.31 11.59
N LYS A 272 -8.64 11.64 11.48
CA LYS A 272 -9.81 12.53 11.36
C LYS A 272 -10.36 12.61 9.93
N TYR A 273 -9.53 12.37 8.92
CA TYR A 273 -9.89 12.53 7.53
C TYR A 273 -9.49 11.32 6.70
N LEU A 274 -10.38 10.93 5.81
CA LEU A 274 -10.12 9.91 4.79
C LEU A 274 -10.07 10.57 3.42
N ALA A 275 -8.95 10.45 2.71
CA ALA A 275 -8.84 10.87 1.32
C ALA A 275 -9.19 9.71 0.38
N VAL A 276 -9.97 9.98 -0.66
CA VAL A 276 -10.47 8.98 -1.61
C VAL A 276 -10.17 9.42 -3.03
N THR A 277 -9.62 8.51 -3.85
CA THR A 277 -9.46 8.69 -5.30
C THR A 277 -10.38 7.74 -6.07
N PHE A 278 -10.57 8.00 -7.37
CA PHE A 278 -11.56 7.32 -8.19
C PHE A 278 -10.95 6.67 -9.42
N SER A 279 -11.61 5.63 -9.94
CA SER A 279 -11.22 5.00 -11.20
C SER A 279 -11.73 5.80 -12.40
N GLY A 280 -10.96 5.73 -13.51
CA GLY A 280 -11.30 6.35 -14.79
C GLY A 280 -10.89 7.81 -14.90
N GLU A 281 -11.02 8.34 -16.14
CA GLU A 281 -10.59 9.70 -16.49
C GLU A 281 -11.65 10.77 -16.16
N LYS A 282 -12.90 10.34 -15.94
CA LYS A 282 -14.03 11.26 -15.69
C LYS A 282 -14.01 11.91 -14.31
N PHE A 283 -13.18 11.40 -13.40
CA PHE A 283 -13.14 11.84 -12.01
C PHE A 283 -11.70 12.16 -11.57
N PRO A 284 -11.05 13.19 -12.14
CA PRO A 284 -9.75 13.65 -11.69
C PRO A 284 -9.91 14.42 -10.37
N ILE A 285 -10.46 13.76 -9.37
CA ILE A 285 -10.94 14.36 -8.12
C ILE A 285 -10.36 13.58 -6.94
N VAL A 286 -10.09 14.28 -5.85
CA VAL A 286 -9.92 13.72 -4.51
C VAL A 286 -11.06 14.22 -3.64
N GLN A 287 -11.81 13.30 -3.03
CA GLN A 287 -12.77 13.63 -1.97
C GLN A 287 -12.12 13.41 -0.60
N ILE A 288 -12.32 14.35 0.29
CA ILE A 288 -11.95 14.26 1.71
C ILE A 288 -13.21 14.01 2.51
N ILE A 289 -13.22 12.94 3.28
CA ILE A 289 -14.32 12.53 4.13
C ILE A 289 -13.92 12.81 5.58
N ASP A 290 -14.78 13.45 6.35
CA ASP A 290 -14.64 13.56 7.80
C ASP A 290 -15.03 12.21 8.43
N THR A 291 -14.13 11.58 9.17
CA THR A 291 -14.34 10.24 9.73
C THR A 291 -15.31 10.21 10.91
N LYS A 292 -15.57 11.34 11.53
CA LYS A 292 -16.53 11.47 12.65
C LYS A 292 -17.96 11.59 12.14
N THR A 293 -18.19 12.44 11.12
CA THR A 293 -19.53 12.65 10.55
C THR A 293 -19.86 11.64 9.48
N LEU A 294 -18.83 11.00 8.89
CA LEU A 294 -18.93 10.08 7.74
C LEU A 294 -19.58 10.77 6.53
N GLU A 295 -19.18 12.01 6.26
CA GLU A 295 -19.67 12.83 5.16
C GLU A 295 -18.51 13.43 4.38
N VAL A 296 -18.73 13.73 3.10
CA VAL A 296 -17.75 14.44 2.26
C VAL A 296 -17.56 15.85 2.82
N PHE A 297 -16.36 16.14 3.27
CA PHE A 297 -15.97 17.42 3.84
C PHE A 297 -15.48 18.41 2.76
N LYS A 298 -14.67 17.90 1.81
CA LYS A 298 -14.01 18.74 0.78
C LYS A 298 -13.76 17.94 -0.49
N GLU A 299 -13.69 18.64 -1.62
CA GLU A 299 -13.31 18.09 -2.91
C GLU A 299 -12.19 18.92 -3.54
N PHE A 300 -11.27 18.25 -4.23
CA PHE A 300 -10.22 18.86 -5.02
C PHE A 300 -10.27 18.29 -6.44
N SER A 301 -10.41 19.16 -7.43
CA SER A 301 -10.39 18.81 -8.85
C SER A 301 -9.03 19.12 -9.46
N TYR A 302 -8.58 18.26 -10.37
CA TYR A 302 -7.30 18.36 -11.07
C TYR A 302 -7.49 18.37 -12.58
N ASP A 303 -6.45 18.77 -13.31
CA ASP A 303 -6.38 18.82 -14.77
C ASP A 303 -5.95 17.49 -15.42
N GLY A 304 -5.90 16.41 -14.65
CA GLY A 304 -5.51 15.08 -15.11
C GLY A 304 -5.81 13.98 -14.11
N LYS A 305 -5.67 12.75 -14.55
CA LYS A 305 -5.97 11.54 -13.77
C LYS A 305 -5.17 11.48 -12.47
N VAL A 306 -5.89 11.35 -11.36
CA VAL A 306 -5.31 11.10 -10.04
C VAL A 306 -5.17 9.59 -9.83
N LEU A 307 -3.97 9.12 -9.45
CA LEU A 307 -3.73 7.70 -9.23
C LEU A 307 -3.53 7.35 -7.76
N HIS A 308 -2.69 8.08 -7.05
CA HIS A 308 -2.32 7.75 -5.68
C HIS A 308 -2.21 9.01 -4.84
N LEU A 309 -2.30 8.84 -3.53
CA LEU A 309 -2.12 9.92 -2.56
C LEU A 309 -1.41 9.42 -1.31
N ARG A 310 -0.75 10.34 -0.61
CA ARG A 310 -0.03 10.03 0.63
C ARG A 310 -0.07 11.22 1.59
N TRP A 311 -0.54 10.97 2.79
CA TRP A 311 -0.41 11.94 3.87
C TRP A 311 1.05 12.01 4.33
N SER A 312 1.54 13.24 4.59
CA SER A 312 2.76 13.43 5.37
C SER A 312 2.49 13.05 6.82
N GLU A 313 3.45 12.44 7.46
CA GLU A 313 3.38 12.13 8.89
C GLU A 313 3.98 13.25 9.77
N GLU A 314 4.73 14.18 9.14
CA GLU A 314 5.44 15.26 9.84
C GLU A 314 4.84 16.65 9.59
N LYS A 315 4.22 16.83 8.43
CA LYS A 315 3.69 18.13 7.98
C LYS A 315 2.18 18.05 7.72
N PRO A 316 1.45 19.13 7.84
CA PRO A 316 0.03 19.16 7.48
C PRO A 316 -0.17 19.14 5.97
N HIS A 317 0.30 18.09 5.30
CA HIS A 317 0.27 17.98 3.84
C HIS A 317 -0.31 16.65 3.39
N LEU A 318 -1.10 16.70 2.31
CA LEU A 318 -1.51 15.56 1.52
C LEU A 318 -0.90 15.69 0.12
N TYR A 319 -0.09 14.71 -0.28
CA TYR A 319 0.53 14.62 -1.60
C TYR A 319 -0.34 13.78 -2.53
N VAL A 320 -0.61 14.27 -3.73
CA VAL A 320 -1.50 13.65 -4.71
C VAL A 320 -0.77 13.51 -6.05
N SER A 321 -0.69 12.29 -6.59
CA SER A 321 -0.10 12.07 -7.92
C SER A 321 -1.11 12.37 -9.02
N VAL A 322 -0.86 13.42 -9.80
CA VAL A 322 -1.65 13.79 -10.98
C VAL A 322 -0.89 13.27 -12.21
N ASN A 323 -1.28 12.06 -12.64
CA ASN A 323 -0.53 11.26 -13.60
C ASN A 323 -0.42 11.93 -14.97
N ASP A 324 -1.55 12.39 -15.54
CA ASP A 324 -1.59 12.87 -16.92
C ASP A 324 -0.84 14.19 -17.12
N THR A 325 -0.71 15.00 -16.09
CA THR A 325 -0.04 16.29 -16.14
C THR A 325 1.33 16.32 -15.50
N ASN A 326 1.88 15.12 -15.18
CA ASN A 326 3.28 14.96 -14.73
C ASN A 326 3.62 15.81 -13.50
N LYS A 327 2.78 15.79 -12.48
CA LYS A 327 2.99 16.57 -11.26
C LYS A 327 2.52 15.85 -10.00
N ILE A 328 3.04 16.30 -8.88
CA ILE A 328 2.51 15.98 -7.55
C ILE A 328 1.88 17.26 -6.99
N ALA A 329 0.59 17.22 -6.73
CA ALA A 329 -0.10 18.31 -6.05
C ALA A 329 0.04 18.15 -4.53
N VAL A 330 0.26 19.26 -3.81
CA VAL A 330 0.40 19.30 -2.35
C VAL A 330 -0.73 20.14 -1.77
N ILE A 331 -1.60 19.51 -1.02
CA ILE A 331 -2.68 20.16 -0.28
C ILE A 331 -2.17 20.45 1.13
N ASN A 332 -2.27 21.70 1.58
CA ASN A 332 -2.11 22.06 2.98
C ASN A 332 -3.40 21.71 3.73
N THR A 333 -3.31 20.86 4.74
CA THR A 333 -4.46 20.35 5.46
C THR A 333 -4.88 21.19 6.67
N ASN A 334 -4.15 22.27 7.01
CA ASN A 334 -4.58 23.23 8.01
C ASN A 334 -5.72 24.15 7.49
N ASP A 335 -5.63 24.54 6.24
CA ASP A 335 -6.57 25.45 5.57
C ASP A 335 -7.29 24.83 4.36
N TRP A 336 -6.91 23.61 4.01
CA TRP A 336 -7.48 22.83 2.91
C TRP A 336 -7.40 23.55 1.55
N VAL A 337 -6.20 24.02 1.22
CA VAL A 337 -5.91 24.64 -0.08
C VAL A 337 -4.79 23.90 -0.82
N LEU A 338 -4.81 23.97 -2.14
CA LEU A 338 -3.67 23.56 -2.97
C LEU A 338 -2.51 24.55 -2.70
N SER A 339 -1.50 24.10 -1.99
CA SER A 339 -0.38 24.95 -1.57
C SER A 339 0.76 24.97 -2.57
N LYS A 340 0.95 23.87 -3.32
CA LYS A 340 2.07 23.72 -4.25
C LYS A 340 1.80 22.64 -5.29
N GLU A 341 2.42 22.78 -6.45
CA GLU A 341 2.59 21.74 -7.45
C GLU A 341 4.08 21.45 -7.66
N ILE A 342 4.45 20.18 -7.65
CA ILE A 342 5.83 19.72 -7.84
C ILE A 342 5.90 19.09 -9.23
N PHE A 343 6.69 19.70 -10.09
CA PHE A 343 6.98 19.24 -11.45
C PHE A 343 8.31 18.48 -11.49
N GLY A 344 8.63 17.87 -12.64
CA GLY A 344 9.85 17.09 -12.82
C GLY A 344 9.67 15.59 -12.54
N VAL A 345 8.40 15.14 -12.41
CA VAL A 345 8.03 13.72 -12.36
C VAL A 345 7.37 13.30 -13.67
N LYS A 346 7.48 12.01 -14.06
CA LYS A 346 6.94 11.48 -15.32
C LYS A 346 5.91 10.39 -15.10
N LYS A 347 4.66 10.67 -15.46
CA LYS A 347 3.51 9.77 -15.22
C LYS A 347 3.51 9.21 -13.79
N PRO A 348 3.50 10.08 -12.75
CA PRO A 348 3.60 9.65 -11.36
C PRO A 348 2.45 8.76 -10.95
N SER A 349 2.73 7.76 -10.11
CA SER A 349 1.72 6.85 -9.56
C SER A 349 1.90 6.66 -8.05
N GLY A 350 2.43 5.54 -7.57
CA GLY A 350 2.61 5.28 -6.15
C GLY A 350 3.53 6.29 -5.46
N ILE A 351 3.14 6.75 -4.28
CA ILE A 351 3.94 7.65 -3.42
C ILE A 351 4.25 6.89 -2.13
N PHE A 352 5.53 6.75 -1.78
CA PHE A 352 6.01 5.98 -0.63
C PHE A 352 6.93 6.83 0.23
N ILE A 353 6.78 6.76 1.55
CA ILE A 353 7.56 7.54 2.50
C ILE A 353 8.71 6.69 3.03
N TYR A 354 9.90 7.22 2.97
CA TYR A 354 11.06 6.74 3.71
C TYR A 354 11.32 7.66 4.90
N LYS A 355 11.47 7.05 6.06
CA LYS A 355 11.95 7.70 7.28
C LYS A 355 13.21 7.02 7.74
N GLU A 356 14.25 7.79 7.90
CA GLU A 356 15.44 7.31 8.57
C GLU A 356 15.08 7.06 10.04
N LYS A 357 15.02 5.79 10.43
CA LYS A 357 14.90 5.44 11.85
C LYS A 357 16.31 5.51 12.44
N ASN A 358 16.53 6.50 13.29
CA ASN A 358 17.72 6.60 14.13
C ASN A 358 17.90 5.37 15.03
#